data_6fc54b32c493a76610bf89c8aa750bcd
#
_entry.id   6fc54b32c493a76610bf89c8aa750bcd
#
_cell.length_a   1.000
_cell.length_b   1.000
_cell.length_c   1.000
_cell.angle_alpha   90.00
_cell.angle_beta   90.00
_cell.angle_gamma   90.00
#
_symmetry.space_group_name_H-M   'P 1'
#
loop_
_entity.id
_entity.type
_entity.pdbx_description
1 polymer ?
#
loop_
_entity_poly.entity_id
_entity_poly.type
_entity_poly.pdbx_seq_one_letter_code
_entity_poly.pdbx_strand_id
1 'polypeptide(L)'
;MGIFQGKTMKSKIIVIVGPTAVGKTALAIEVAQRFNGEVVSGDSQQVYRGLDIGTAKASPEEQATVPHHLIDVRDVTESYSAFDFVSEAKAAIEDIQNRGKLAIIAGGTGLYIQSLLEGYHLGGETPHEEVLAYRASLEPLSDEALANLVEQAGLEIPQFNRRRAIRALEIAHFGQDLENQESLYDPLIICLDDERSQLYERINHRVDLMFEAGLLDEAKWLFDHY
;
A
#
# COMPACT_ATOMS: atom_id res chain seq x y z
N MET A 1 -3.18 10.90 -44.64
CA MET A 1 -2.07 11.25 -43.73
C MET A 1 -2.47 10.71 -42.39
N GLY A 2 -2.13 9.43 -42.15
CA GLY A 2 -2.55 8.72 -40.95
C GLY A 2 -1.70 9.16 -39.75
N ILE A 3 -2.35 9.67 -38.73
CA ILE A 3 -1.72 9.97 -37.45
C ILE A 3 -1.44 8.62 -36.76
N PHE A 4 -0.18 8.20 -36.76
CA PHE A 4 0.28 7.13 -35.88
C PHE A 4 0.08 7.63 -34.43
N GLN A 5 -0.99 7.23 -33.79
CA GLN A 5 -1.09 7.27 -32.34
C GLN A 5 -0.01 6.33 -31.81
N GLY A 6 1.12 6.87 -31.38
CA GLY A 6 2.17 6.13 -30.74
C GLY A 6 1.60 5.49 -29.48
N LYS A 7 1.52 4.16 -29.47
CA LYS A 7 1.17 3.38 -28.28
C LYS A 7 2.21 3.73 -27.22
N THR A 8 1.81 4.46 -26.19
CA THR A 8 2.69 4.80 -25.06
C THR A 8 3.21 3.47 -24.50
N MET A 9 4.52 3.24 -24.57
CA MET A 9 5.10 2.01 -24.06
C MET A 9 4.92 2.01 -22.56
N LYS A 10 4.18 1.02 -22.03
CA LYS A 10 4.00 0.84 -20.58
C LYS A 10 5.35 0.62 -19.91
N SER A 11 5.49 1.18 -18.75
CA SER A 11 6.70 1.12 -17.95
C SER A 11 6.87 -0.26 -17.31
N LYS A 12 8.00 -0.92 -17.51
CA LYS A 12 8.27 -2.24 -16.96
C LYS A 12 8.68 -2.16 -15.50
N ILE A 13 8.02 -2.94 -14.67
CA ILE A 13 8.29 -3.06 -13.23
C ILE A 13 8.24 -4.52 -12.81
N ILE A 14 8.88 -4.85 -11.69
CA ILE A 14 8.72 -6.15 -11.03
C ILE A 14 7.86 -5.95 -9.79
N VAL A 15 6.93 -6.88 -9.55
CA VAL A 15 6.03 -6.87 -8.40
C VAL A 15 6.14 -8.21 -7.68
N ILE A 16 6.58 -8.19 -6.42
CA ILE A 16 6.75 -9.37 -5.58
C ILE A 16 5.67 -9.36 -4.50
N VAL A 17 4.77 -10.33 -4.57
CA VAL A 17 3.66 -10.50 -3.64
C VAL A 17 3.69 -11.88 -2.99
N GLY A 18 2.95 -12.05 -1.92
CA GLY A 18 2.83 -13.31 -1.21
C GLY A 18 2.50 -13.12 0.27
N PRO A 19 2.24 -14.19 1.01
CA PRO A 19 1.87 -14.13 2.42
C PRO A 19 3.01 -13.58 3.30
N THR A 20 2.67 -13.33 4.55
CA THR A 20 3.66 -12.93 5.57
C THR A 20 4.70 -14.03 5.77
N ALA A 21 5.95 -13.64 5.99
CA ALA A 21 7.10 -14.52 6.26
C ALA A 21 7.52 -15.46 5.11
N VAL A 22 7.03 -15.23 3.88
CA VAL A 22 7.38 -16.06 2.70
C VAL A 22 8.74 -15.69 2.07
N GLY A 23 9.35 -14.57 2.48
CA GLY A 23 10.66 -14.15 1.96
C GLY A 23 10.63 -13.07 0.88
N LYS A 24 9.55 -12.28 0.78
CA LYS A 24 9.44 -11.19 -0.22
C LYS A 24 10.60 -10.20 -0.17
N THR A 25 10.97 -9.73 1.03
CA THR A 25 12.03 -8.74 1.20
C THR A 25 13.37 -9.27 0.71
N ALA A 26 13.76 -10.49 1.11
CA ALA A 26 15.01 -11.10 0.69
C ALA A 26 15.08 -11.25 -0.84
N LEU A 27 14.00 -11.71 -1.48
CA LEU A 27 13.94 -11.83 -2.94
C LEU A 27 14.02 -10.47 -3.62
N ALA A 28 13.31 -9.45 -3.07
CA ALA A 28 13.34 -8.09 -3.64
C ALA A 28 14.75 -7.50 -3.62
N ILE A 29 15.48 -7.68 -2.53
CA ILE A 29 16.87 -7.23 -2.39
C ILE A 29 17.78 -7.98 -3.38
N GLU A 30 17.65 -9.29 -3.48
CA GLU A 30 18.46 -10.10 -4.42
C GLU A 30 18.21 -9.69 -5.87
N VAL A 31 16.96 -9.50 -6.26
CA VAL A 31 16.59 -9.03 -7.61
C VAL A 31 17.13 -7.62 -7.86
N ALA A 32 17.00 -6.72 -6.88
CA ALA A 32 17.53 -5.36 -7.00
C ALA A 32 19.04 -5.32 -7.18
N GLN A 33 19.78 -6.12 -6.43
CA GLN A 33 21.23 -6.22 -6.57
C GLN A 33 21.65 -6.76 -7.93
N ARG A 34 20.96 -7.81 -8.42
CA ARG A 34 21.31 -8.46 -9.71
C ARG A 34 20.96 -7.61 -10.92
N PHE A 35 19.90 -6.82 -10.85
CA PHE A 35 19.35 -6.09 -11.99
C PHE A 35 19.46 -4.57 -11.85
N ASN A 36 20.34 -4.08 -10.98
CA ASN A 36 20.52 -2.65 -10.73
C ASN A 36 19.20 -1.94 -10.43
N GLY A 37 18.44 -2.49 -9.49
CA GLY A 37 17.12 -2.01 -9.10
C GLY A 37 17.09 -1.34 -7.74
N GLU A 38 15.92 -0.81 -7.40
CA GLU A 38 15.58 -0.27 -6.08
C GLU A 38 14.20 -0.78 -5.67
N VAL A 39 13.98 -0.91 -4.37
CA VAL A 39 12.75 -1.47 -3.81
C VAL A 39 11.77 -0.37 -3.43
N VAL A 40 10.50 -0.53 -3.80
CA VAL A 40 9.39 0.28 -3.33
C VAL A 40 8.53 -0.59 -2.43
N SER A 41 8.44 -0.24 -1.14
CA SER A 41 7.63 -1.00 -0.17
C SER A 41 6.14 -0.82 -0.43
N GLY A 42 5.44 -1.93 -0.68
CA GLY A 42 3.97 -2.00 -0.80
C GLY A 42 3.31 -2.44 0.49
N ASP A 43 3.83 -2.02 1.64
CA ASP A 43 3.30 -2.33 2.97
C ASP A 43 2.71 -1.09 3.63
N SER A 44 1.49 -1.23 4.19
CA SER A 44 0.77 -0.11 4.79
C SER A 44 1.25 0.26 6.20
N GLN A 45 2.14 -0.51 6.80
CA GLN A 45 2.64 -0.29 8.16
C GLN A 45 4.11 0.17 8.18
N GLN A 46 4.91 -0.27 7.23
CA GLN A 46 6.32 0.10 7.14
C GLN A 46 6.56 1.58 6.79
N VAL A 47 5.52 2.28 6.39
CA VAL A 47 5.55 3.73 6.13
C VAL A 47 5.78 4.56 7.40
N TYR A 48 5.47 4.01 8.57
CA TYR A 48 5.52 4.73 9.84
C TYR A 48 6.90 4.65 10.50
N ARG A 49 7.44 5.81 10.89
CA ARG A 49 8.71 5.92 11.65
C ARG A 49 8.57 5.30 13.03
N GLY A 50 9.59 4.56 13.46
CA GLY A 50 9.66 3.96 14.78
C GLY A 50 8.83 2.69 14.96
N LEU A 51 8.12 2.22 13.94
CA LEU A 51 7.47 0.92 13.90
C LEU A 51 8.33 -0.06 13.08
N ASP A 52 9.43 -0.53 13.64
CA ASP A 52 10.45 -1.26 12.90
C ASP A 52 10.33 -2.77 13.11
N ILE A 53 10.17 -3.18 14.38
CA ILE A 53 10.14 -4.60 14.76
C ILE A 53 8.77 -5.19 14.42
N GLY A 54 7.69 -4.60 14.92
CA GLY A 54 6.33 -5.12 14.75
C GLY A 54 5.85 -5.17 13.30
N THR A 55 6.39 -4.32 12.44
CA THR A 55 6.09 -4.29 11.00
C THR A 55 7.03 -5.14 10.16
N ALA A 56 8.06 -5.72 10.80
CA ALA A 56 9.16 -6.42 10.14
C ALA A 56 9.75 -5.60 8.99
N LYS A 57 10.02 -4.35 9.25
CA LYS A 57 10.66 -3.43 8.31
C LYS A 57 12.02 -3.98 7.88
N ALA A 58 12.43 -3.68 6.65
CA ALA A 58 13.78 -3.98 6.19
C ALA A 58 14.80 -3.35 7.16
N SER A 59 15.79 -4.14 7.60
CA SER A 59 16.80 -3.67 8.55
C SER A 59 17.65 -2.55 7.97
N PRO A 60 18.34 -1.74 8.81
CA PRO A 60 19.28 -0.75 8.31
C PRO A 60 20.36 -1.34 7.40
N GLU A 61 20.82 -2.56 7.70
CA GLU A 61 21.80 -3.28 6.87
C GLU A 61 21.20 -3.67 5.51
N GLU A 62 19.95 -4.14 5.48
CA GLU A 62 19.24 -4.45 4.24
C GLU A 62 19.01 -3.19 3.41
N GLN A 63 18.59 -2.09 4.04
CA GLN A 63 18.41 -0.80 3.38
C GLN A 63 19.72 -0.19 2.87
N ALA A 64 20.84 -0.49 3.53
CA ALA A 64 22.18 -0.06 3.08
C ALA A 64 22.64 -0.83 1.83
N THR A 65 22.16 -2.05 1.61
CA THR A 65 22.54 -2.86 0.42
C THR A 65 21.77 -2.42 -0.82
N VAL A 66 20.51 -2.03 -0.67
CA VAL A 66 19.63 -1.60 -1.75
C VAL A 66 18.74 -0.46 -1.24
N PRO A 67 18.60 0.65 -1.99
CA PRO A 67 17.67 1.71 -1.63
C PRO A 67 16.24 1.20 -1.55
N HIS A 68 15.57 1.56 -0.46
CA HIS A 68 14.16 1.28 -0.23
C HIS A 68 13.37 2.60 -0.20
N HIS A 69 12.25 2.62 -0.90
CA HIS A 69 11.32 3.75 -0.95
C HIS A 69 10.04 3.41 -0.20
N LEU A 70 9.35 4.41 0.30
CA LEU A 70 8.11 4.32 1.07
C LEU A 70 8.25 3.55 2.39
N ILE A 71 9.41 3.65 2.99
CA ILE A 71 9.71 3.25 4.38
C ILE A 71 9.97 4.54 5.17
N ASP A 72 9.45 4.63 6.39
CA ASP A 72 9.67 5.79 7.30
C ASP A 72 9.26 7.16 6.71
N VAL A 73 8.22 7.19 5.91
CA VAL A 73 7.74 8.41 5.24
C VAL A 73 6.64 9.15 6.00
N ARG A 74 6.09 8.54 7.06
CA ARG A 74 5.02 9.12 7.90
C ARG A 74 5.37 9.04 9.37
N ASP A 75 4.82 9.99 10.12
CA ASP A 75 4.70 9.88 11.58
C ASP A 75 3.48 9.02 11.93
N VAL A 76 3.49 8.35 13.09
CA VAL A 76 2.38 7.47 13.51
C VAL A 76 1.06 8.22 13.74
N THR A 77 1.11 9.54 13.90
CA THR A 77 -0.06 10.41 14.01
C THR A 77 -0.68 10.77 12.66
N GLU A 78 0.03 10.53 11.57
CA GLU A 78 -0.44 10.84 10.22
C GLU A 78 -1.25 9.67 9.63
N SER A 79 -2.23 10.00 8.80
CA SER A 79 -2.94 9.00 8.02
C SER A 79 -2.16 8.63 6.76
N TYR A 80 -2.26 7.36 6.33
CA TYR A 80 -1.73 6.91 5.06
C TYR A 80 -2.74 6.02 4.35
N SER A 81 -3.17 6.45 3.19
CA SER A 81 -4.22 5.80 2.42
C SER A 81 -3.66 5.10 1.17
N ALA A 82 -4.51 4.31 0.49
CA ALA A 82 -4.16 3.74 -0.81
C ALA A 82 -3.90 4.83 -1.87
N PHE A 83 -4.55 5.99 -1.76
CA PHE A 83 -4.30 7.14 -2.62
C PHE A 83 -2.89 7.70 -2.43
N ASP A 84 -2.48 7.92 -1.16
CA ASP A 84 -1.13 8.39 -0.84
C ASP A 84 -0.09 7.41 -1.38
N PHE A 85 -0.31 6.10 -1.15
CA PHE A 85 0.57 5.06 -1.66
C PHE A 85 0.69 5.11 -3.18
N VAL A 86 -0.42 5.15 -3.92
CA VAL A 86 -0.38 5.15 -5.40
C VAL A 86 0.34 6.39 -5.93
N SER A 87 0.08 7.56 -5.34
CA SER A 87 0.73 8.82 -5.73
C SER A 87 2.24 8.76 -5.49
N GLU A 88 2.66 8.36 -4.29
CA GLU A 88 4.07 8.31 -3.90
C GLU A 88 4.83 7.17 -4.60
N ALA A 89 4.17 6.00 -4.80
CA ALA A 89 4.77 4.90 -5.53
C ALA A 89 5.00 5.25 -7.02
N LYS A 90 4.05 5.95 -7.66
CA LYS A 90 4.25 6.46 -9.03
C LYS A 90 5.46 7.39 -9.11
N ALA A 91 5.58 8.33 -8.18
CA ALA A 91 6.72 9.26 -8.15
C ALA A 91 8.05 8.53 -7.90
N ALA A 92 8.07 7.56 -6.98
CA ALA A 92 9.26 6.75 -6.71
C ALA A 92 9.67 5.90 -7.92
N ILE A 93 8.72 5.25 -8.58
CA ILE A 93 8.97 4.43 -9.78
C ILE A 93 9.55 5.30 -10.90
N GLU A 94 8.94 6.47 -11.13
CA GLU A 94 9.41 7.41 -12.16
C GLU A 94 10.85 7.88 -11.86
N ASP A 95 11.16 8.26 -10.63
CA ASP A 95 12.52 8.66 -10.23
C ASP A 95 13.54 7.52 -10.44
N ILE A 96 13.20 6.30 -10.00
CA ILE A 96 14.06 5.11 -10.18
C ILE A 96 14.35 4.89 -11.66
N GLN A 97 13.33 4.94 -12.51
CA GLN A 97 13.45 4.68 -13.95
C GLN A 97 14.17 5.81 -14.68
N ASN A 98 13.97 7.06 -14.29
CA ASN A 98 14.72 8.21 -14.85
C ASN A 98 16.23 8.11 -14.55
N ARG A 99 16.60 7.41 -13.48
CA ARG A 99 18.00 7.06 -13.18
C ARG A 99 18.51 5.80 -13.89
N GLY A 100 17.70 5.22 -14.80
CA GLY A 100 18.05 4.01 -15.56
C GLY A 100 18.04 2.73 -14.72
N LYS A 101 17.30 2.71 -13.61
CA LYS A 101 17.22 1.57 -12.70
C LYS A 101 15.87 0.85 -12.79
N LEU A 102 15.82 -0.38 -12.30
CA LEU A 102 14.61 -1.18 -12.24
C LEU A 102 13.84 -0.91 -10.96
N ALA A 103 12.55 -0.59 -11.07
CA ALA A 103 11.67 -0.48 -9.92
C ALA A 103 11.09 -1.85 -9.55
N ILE A 104 11.23 -2.23 -8.27
CA ILE A 104 10.76 -3.50 -7.71
C ILE A 104 9.80 -3.18 -6.57
N ILE A 105 8.53 -3.49 -6.75
CA ILE A 105 7.52 -3.31 -5.71
C ILE A 105 7.43 -4.61 -4.91
N ALA A 106 7.60 -4.53 -3.60
CA ALA A 106 7.48 -5.68 -2.72
C ALA A 106 6.58 -5.37 -1.52
N GLY A 107 5.56 -6.17 -1.28
CA GLY A 107 4.69 -5.95 -0.14
C GLY A 107 3.54 -6.94 0.01
N GLY A 108 2.84 -6.82 1.13
CA GLY A 108 1.71 -7.66 1.50
C GLY A 108 0.35 -6.96 1.43
N THR A 109 0.31 -5.64 1.24
CA THR A 109 -0.95 -4.88 1.20
C THR A 109 -1.56 -4.94 -0.21
N GLY A 110 -2.35 -5.99 -0.45
CA GLY A 110 -2.92 -6.29 -1.77
C GLY A 110 -3.68 -5.11 -2.38
N LEU A 111 -4.48 -4.39 -1.58
CA LEU A 111 -5.22 -3.22 -2.06
C LEU A 111 -4.30 -2.14 -2.64
N TYR A 112 -3.15 -1.88 -2.00
CA TYR A 112 -2.20 -0.87 -2.46
C TYR A 112 -1.62 -1.24 -3.82
N ILE A 113 -1.13 -2.47 -3.93
CA ILE A 113 -0.52 -2.98 -5.16
C ILE A 113 -1.55 -3.07 -6.29
N GLN A 114 -2.74 -3.59 -5.99
CA GLN A 114 -3.81 -3.67 -6.97
C GLN A 114 -4.23 -2.29 -7.47
N SER A 115 -4.39 -1.31 -6.57
CA SER A 115 -4.73 0.07 -6.93
C SER A 115 -3.68 0.71 -7.84
N LEU A 116 -2.39 0.45 -7.58
CA LEU A 116 -1.29 0.93 -8.40
C LEU A 116 -1.33 0.31 -9.81
N LEU A 117 -1.54 -1.01 -9.89
CA LEU A 117 -1.48 -1.76 -11.15
C LEU A 117 -2.72 -1.59 -12.02
N GLU A 118 -3.89 -1.52 -11.43
CA GLU A 118 -5.17 -1.43 -12.14
C GLU A 118 -5.62 0.03 -12.36
N GLY A 119 -4.83 1.00 -11.88
CA GLY A 119 -5.15 2.42 -12.08
C GLY A 119 -6.47 2.83 -11.43
N TYR A 120 -6.80 2.23 -10.28
CA TYR A 120 -8.03 2.57 -9.58
C TYR A 120 -8.09 4.06 -9.28
N HIS A 121 -9.23 4.66 -9.59
CA HIS A 121 -9.50 6.02 -9.19
C HIS A 121 -9.86 6.02 -7.69
N LEU A 122 -8.99 6.60 -6.89
CA LEU A 122 -9.08 6.59 -5.43
C LEU A 122 -9.73 7.86 -4.85
N GLY A 123 -10.35 8.70 -5.71
CA GLY A 123 -11.09 9.90 -5.30
C GLY A 123 -10.21 11.08 -4.88
N GLY A 124 -8.97 11.17 -5.38
CA GLY A 124 -7.97 12.11 -4.89
C GLY A 124 -7.95 13.52 -5.49
N GLU A 125 -8.84 13.87 -6.42
CA GLU A 125 -8.88 15.23 -7.00
C GLU A 125 -9.68 16.22 -6.11
N THR A 126 -10.49 15.71 -5.19
CA THR A 126 -11.23 16.57 -4.24
C THR A 126 -10.28 17.05 -3.14
N PRO A 127 -10.35 18.33 -2.73
CA PRO A 127 -9.55 18.84 -1.62
C PRO A 127 -9.72 17.97 -0.37
N HIS A 128 -8.60 17.56 0.21
CA HIS A 128 -8.57 16.63 1.35
C HIS A 128 -9.45 17.11 2.53
N GLU A 129 -9.48 18.43 2.75
CA GLU A 129 -10.30 19.05 3.80
C GLU A 129 -11.80 18.81 3.59
N GLU A 130 -12.30 18.86 2.36
CA GLU A 130 -13.72 18.61 2.05
C GLU A 130 -14.09 17.15 2.29
N VAL A 131 -13.21 16.21 1.91
CA VAL A 131 -13.41 14.79 2.17
C VAL A 131 -13.41 14.51 3.67
N LEU A 132 -12.50 15.10 4.42
CA LEU A 132 -12.43 14.95 5.88
C LEU A 132 -13.68 15.57 6.56
N ALA A 133 -14.13 16.72 6.11
CA ALA A 133 -15.34 17.35 6.65
C ALA A 133 -16.60 16.50 6.40
N TYR A 134 -16.73 15.94 5.20
CA TYR A 134 -17.82 15.03 4.87
C TYR A 134 -17.76 13.75 5.71
N ARG A 135 -16.58 13.14 5.84
CA ARG A 135 -16.36 11.97 6.71
C ARG A 135 -16.73 12.28 8.15
N ALA A 136 -16.27 13.40 8.70
CA ALA A 136 -16.60 13.82 10.06
C ALA A 136 -18.12 13.99 10.29
N SER A 137 -18.88 14.30 9.25
CA SER A 137 -20.34 14.35 9.33
C SER A 137 -21.01 12.97 9.37
N LEU A 138 -20.35 11.95 8.82
CA LEU A 138 -20.85 10.57 8.78
C LEU A 138 -20.44 9.75 10.01
N GLU A 139 -19.30 10.02 10.59
CA GLU A 139 -18.77 9.27 11.73
C GLU A 139 -19.66 9.24 12.98
N PRO A 140 -20.39 10.29 13.37
CA PRO A 140 -21.28 10.23 14.53
C PRO A 140 -22.62 9.50 14.28
N LEU A 141 -22.93 9.15 13.01
CA LEU A 141 -24.20 8.49 12.68
C LEU A 141 -24.22 7.04 13.17
N SER A 142 -25.41 6.52 13.50
CA SER A 142 -25.56 5.09 13.80
C SER A 142 -25.38 4.21 12.55
N ASP A 143 -25.13 2.94 12.76
CA ASP A 143 -25.00 1.98 11.63
C ASP A 143 -26.29 1.88 10.81
N GLU A 144 -27.45 2.01 11.46
CA GLU A 144 -28.76 2.05 10.80
C GLU A 144 -28.92 3.32 9.94
N ALA A 145 -28.49 4.47 10.44
CA ALA A 145 -28.52 5.72 9.68
C ALA A 145 -27.58 5.69 8.48
N LEU A 146 -26.39 5.11 8.64
CA LEU A 146 -25.44 4.92 7.54
C LEU A 146 -25.98 3.93 6.49
N ALA A 147 -26.63 2.83 6.92
CA ALA A 147 -27.25 1.88 6.00
C ALA A 147 -28.36 2.54 5.17
N ASN A 148 -29.19 3.36 5.80
CA ASN A 148 -30.23 4.11 5.11
C ASN A 148 -29.67 5.11 4.09
N LEU A 149 -28.57 5.80 4.43
CA LEU A 149 -27.90 6.71 3.47
C LEU A 149 -27.32 5.95 2.28
N VAL A 150 -26.73 4.78 2.50
CA VAL A 150 -26.20 3.90 1.46
C VAL A 150 -27.31 3.46 0.51
N GLU A 151 -28.49 3.04 1.06
CA GLU A 151 -29.64 2.64 0.28
C GLU A 151 -30.23 3.83 -0.52
N GLN A 152 -30.36 5.00 0.10
CA GLN A 152 -30.83 6.22 -0.58
C GLN A 152 -29.89 6.67 -1.70
N ALA A 153 -28.60 6.43 -1.56
CA ALA A 153 -27.62 6.70 -2.60
C ALA A 153 -27.59 5.62 -3.71
N GLY A 154 -28.43 4.58 -3.62
CA GLY A 154 -28.49 3.50 -4.59
C GLY A 154 -27.24 2.61 -4.58
N LEU A 155 -26.52 2.55 -3.45
CA LEU A 155 -25.27 1.80 -3.31
C LEU A 155 -25.54 0.41 -2.72
N GLU A 156 -24.84 -0.59 -3.21
CA GLU A 156 -24.90 -1.95 -2.68
C GLU A 156 -23.61 -2.30 -1.90
N ILE A 157 -23.76 -2.69 -0.63
CA ILE A 157 -22.65 -3.20 0.18
C ILE A 157 -23.00 -4.63 0.59
N PRO A 158 -22.37 -5.66 0.00
CA PRO A 158 -22.73 -7.08 0.19
C PRO A 158 -22.74 -7.53 1.65
N GLN A 159 -21.87 -6.98 2.46
CA GLN A 159 -21.86 -7.13 3.91
C GLN A 159 -21.67 -5.75 4.52
N PHE A 160 -22.67 -5.26 5.25
CA PHE A 160 -22.58 -3.97 5.90
C PHE A 160 -21.34 -3.93 6.81
N ASN A 161 -20.52 -2.93 6.57
CA ASN A 161 -19.38 -2.57 7.39
C ASN A 161 -19.30 -1.05 7.43
N ARG A 162 -19.25 -0.48 8.61
CA ARG A 162 -19.24 0.96 8.83
C ARG A 162 -18.20 1.69 7.98
N ARG A 163 -16.96 1.20 7.95
CA ARG A 163 -15.89 1.79 7.13
C ARG A 163 -16.21 1.75 5.64
N ARG A 164 -16.75 0.61 5.16
CA ARG A 164 -17.15 0.46 3.75
C ARG A 164 -18.32 1.37 3.40
N ALA A 165 -19.29 1.52 4.31
CA ALA A 165 -20.44 2.41 4.13
C ALA A 165 -19.99 3.87 4.00
N ILE A 166 -19.20 4.37 4.92
CA ILE A 166 -18.64 5.72 4.88
C ILE A 166 -17.85 5.93 3.58
N ARG A 167 -16.98 4.98 3.21
CA ARG A 167 -16.19 5.10 1.98
C ARG A 167 -17.04 5.07 0.71
N ALA A 168 -18.06 4.24 0.65
CA ALA A 168 -18.98 4.21 -0.48
C ALA A 168 -19.74 5.53 -0.63
N LEU A 169 -20.20 6.13 0.48
CA LEU A 169 -20.83 7.43 0.49
C LEU A 169 -19.88 8.56 0.07
N GLU A 170 -18.62 8.54 0.51
CA GLU A 170 -17.59 9.49 0.05
C GLU A 170 -17.41 9.41 -1.47
N ILE A 171 -17.24 8.20 -2.00
CA ILE A 171 -17.06 7.98 -3.44
C ILE A 171 -18.31 8.47 -4.20
N ALA A 172 -19.51 8.16 -3.71
CA ALA A 172 -20.75 8.62 -4.35
C ALA A 172 -20.91 10.15 -4.30
N HIS A 173 -20.43 10.78 -3.22
CA HIS A 173 -20.57 12.22 -3.03
C HIS A 173 -19.56 13.03 -3.88
N PHE A 174 -18.32 12.57 -3.95
CA PHE A 174 -17.22 13.28 -4.63
C PHE A 174 -16.82 12.69 -5.98
N GLY A 175 -17.32 11.49 -6.28
CA GLY A 175 -16.78 10.65 -7.34
C GLY A 175 -17.65 10.52 -8.58
N GLN A 176 -18.32 11.56 -9.01
CA GLN A 176 -19.25 11.51 -10.16
C GLN A 176 -18.52 11.41 -11.50
N ASP A 177 -17.66 10.63 -11.83
CA ASP A 177 -17.08 10.33 -13.16
C ASP A 177 -15.73 9.61 -13.06
N LEU A 178 -15.65 8.62 -12.15
CA LEU A 178 -14.37 7.95 -11.86
C LEU A 178 -14.23 6.68 -12.69
N GLU A 179 -13.85 6.82 -13.95
CA GLU A 179 -13.35 5.67 -14.71
C GLU A 179 -11.94 5.30 -14.24
N ASN A 180 -11.69 4.00 -14.04
CA ASN A 180 -10.35 3.52 -13.78
C ASN A 180 -9.43 3.90 -14.94
N GLN A 181 -8.29 4.50 -14.62
CA GLN A 181 -7.32 4.86 -15.64
C GLN A 181 -6.64 3.61 -16.21
N GLU A 182 -6.26 3.64 -17.48
CA GLU A 182 -5.46 2.55 -18.02
C GLU A 182 -4.13 2.42 -17.26
N SER A 183 -3.77 1.18 -16.89
CA SER A 183 -2.50 0.91 -16.19
C SER A 183 -1.31 1.47 -16.97
N LEU A 184 -0.47 2.23 -16.29
CA LEU A 184 0.77 2.80 -16.83
C LEU A 184 1.90 1.76 -16.93
N TYR A 185 1.72 0.59 -16.30
CA TYR A 185 2.76 -0.40 -16.08
C TYR A 185 2.53 -1.68 -16.86
N ASP A 186 3.64 -2.31 -17.23
CA ASP A 186 3.75 -3.68 -17.73
C ASP A 186 4.48 -4.50 -16.64
N PRO A 187 3.76 -5.04 -15.64
CA PRO A 187 4.36 -5.67 -14.49
C PRO A 187 4.72 -7.13 -14.75
N LEU A 188 5.94 -7.53 -14.35
CA LEU A 188 6.25 -8.94 -14.07
C LEU A 188 5.86 -9.24 -12.62
N ILE A 189 4.78 -9.98 -12.42
CA ILE A 189 4.29 -10.32 -11.08
C ILE A 189 4.89 -11.67 -10.66
N ILE A 190 5.60 -11.67 -9.53
CA ILE A 190 6.15 -12.86 -8.87
C ILE A 190 5.33 -13.09 -7.59
N CYS A 191 4.55 -14.16 -7.58
CA CYS A 191 3.80 -14.57 -6.41
C CYS A 191 4.57 -15.65 -5.66
N LEU A 192 5.03 -15.32 -4.45
CA LEU A 192 5.64 -16.30 -3.55
C LEU A 192 4.55 -17.00 -2.76
N ASP A 193 4.68 -18.30 -2.62
CA ASP A 193 3.80 -19.12 -1.79
C ASP A 193 4.62 -20.22 -1.11
N ASP A 194 4.07 -20.81 -0.06
CA ASP A 194 4.68 -21.94 0.64
C ASP A 194 3.57 -22.78 1.30
N GLU A 195 3.91 -23.99 1.73
CA GLU A 195 2.96 -24.81 2.48
C GLU A 195 2.54 -24.10 3.77
N ARG A 196 1.23 -24.16 4.07
CA ARG A 196 0.65 -23.45 5.21
C ARG A 196 1.32 -23.81 6.55
N SER A 197 1.70 -25.07 6.74
CA SER A 197 2.41 -25.53 7.93
C SER A 197 3.75 -24.83 8.08
N GLN A 198 4.54 -24.74 7.00
CA GLN A 198 5.83 -24.07 7.01
C GLN A 198 5.72 -22.57 7.20
N LEU A 199 4.69 -21.94 6.61
CA LEU A 199 4.41 -20.52 6.85
C LEU A 199 4.09 -20.25 8.33
N TYR A 200 3.29 -21.09 8.97
CA TYR A 200 2.99 -20.94 10.39
C TYR A 200 4.24 -21.10 11.27
N GLU A 201 5.09 -22.07 11.00
CA GLU A 201 6.35 -22.22 11.71
C GLU A 201 7.24 -20.98 11.58
N ARG A 202 7.38 -20.44 10.36
CA ARG A 202 8.13 -19.21 10.11
C ARG A 202 7.52 -18.00 10.78
N ILE A 203 6.19 -17.86 10.77
CA ILE A 203 5.49 -16.75 11.43
C ILE A 203 5.72 -16.83 12.94
N ASN A 204 5.56 -18.01 13.54
CA ASN A 204 5.77 -18.20 14.97
C ASN A 204 7.22 -17.89 15.37
N HIS A 205 8.17 -18.47 14.66
CA HIS A 205 9.59 -18.19 14.89
C HIS A 205 9.93 -16.69 14.73
N ARG A 206 9.35 -16.04 13.75
CA ARG A 206 9.53 -14.59 13.55
C ARG A 206 8.95 -13.78 14.70
N VAL A 207 7.80 -14.18 15.26
CA VAL A 207 7.22 -13.53 16.45
C VAL A 207 8.16 -13.68 17.64
N ASP A 208 8.74 -14.86 17.87
CA ASP A 208 9.72 -15.07 18.92
C ASP A 208 10.93 -14.14 18.77
N LEU A 209 11.49 -14.04 17.54
CA LEU A 209 12.57 -13.11 17.25
C LEU A 209 12.19 -11.64 17.43
N MET A 210 10.97 -11.26 17.14
CA MET A 210 10.47 -9.90 17.40
C MET A 210 10.44 -9.59 18.90
N PHE A 211 10.03 -10.52 19.74
CA PHE A 211 10.08 -10.37 21.20
C PHE A 211 11.52 -10.23 21.70
N GLU A 212 12.42 -11.07 21.21
CA GLU A 212 13.86 -10.99 21.54
C GLU A 212 14.48 -9.67 21.09
N ALA A 213 14.06 -9.13 19.95
CA ALA A 213 14.53 -7.86 19.40
C ALA A 213 13.96 -6.60 20.11
N GLY A 214 13.01 -6.76 21.05
CA GLY A 214 12.46 -5.65 21.83
C GLY A 214 11.09 -5.14 21.37
N LEU A 215 10.25 -5.99 20.78
CA LEU A 215 8.89 -5.62 20.36
C LEU A 215 8.07 -4.94 21.47
N LEU A 216 8.22 -5.39 22.72
CA LEU A 216 7.52 -4.79 23.85
C LEU A 216 8.02 -3.38 24.18
N ASP A 217 9.30 -3.13 23.98
CA ASP A 217 9.89 -1.79 24.18
C ASP A 217 9.43 -0.84 23.06
N GLU A 218 9.35 -1.32 21.81
CA GLU A 218 8.76 -0.57 20.71
C GLU A 218 7.28 -0.21 20.97
N ALA A 219 6.48 -1.19 21.43
CA ALA A 219 5.08 -0.97 21.78
C ALA A 219 4.92 0.00 22.96
N LYS A 220 5.78 -0.09 23.97
CA LYS A 220 5.79 0.83 25.10
C LYS A 220 6.20 2.24 24.67
N TRP A 221 7.23 2.34 23.86
CA TRP A 221 7.65 3.63 23.30
C TRP A 221 6.49 4.31 22.55
N LEU A 222 5.76 3.56 21.71
CA LEU A 222 4.60 4.06 20.99
C LEU A 222 3.51 4.56 21.95
N PHE A 223 3.20 3.78 22.99
CA PHE A 223 2.20 4.14 24.00
C PHE A 223 2.58 5.37 24.83
N ASP A 224 3.86 5.55 25.13
CA ASP A 224 4.35 6.65 25.98
C ASP A 224 4.45 7.98 25.17
N HIS A 225 4.48 7.95 23.84
CA HIS A 225 4.70 9.12 22.99
C HIS A 225 3.44 9.59 22.25
N TYR A 226 2.43 8.74 22.14
CA TYR A 226 1.20 8.97 21.38
C TYR A 226 -0.06 8.50 22.11
#